data_f3d69a60a5ac4b557f9287c23629c3da
#
_entry.id   f3d69a60a5ac4b557f9287c23629c3da
#
_cell.length_a   1.000
_cell.length_b   1.000
_cell.length_c   1.000
_cell.angle_alpha   90.00
_cell.angle_beta   90.00
_cell.angle_gamma   90.00
#
_symmetry.space_group_name_H-M   'P 1'
#
loop_
_entity.id
_entity.type
_entity.pdbx_description
1 polymer ?
#
loop_
_entity_poly.entity_id
_entity_poly.type
_entity_poly.pdbx_seq_one_letter_code
_entity_poly.pdbx_strand_id
1 'polypeptide(L)'
;MPDAYPLFELPEKAEEVLEVVDQIPEGKVLTYGDVAELVGNRGARFVGNVMSRYGSDVPWWRVVRAGGWPPRGLEDRARGHYREESTPMVRGTLEGLRVDLARARWDGPAS
;
A
#
# COMPACT_ATOMS: atom_id res chain seq x y z
N MET A 1 14.36 13.06 21.35
CA MET A 1 14.79 11.73 21.00
C MET A 1 14.43 11.41 19.59
N PRO A 2 15.38 11.09 18.82
CA PRO A 2 15.05 10.68 17.48
C PRO A 2 14.18 9.45 17.53
N ASP A 3 13.78 9.03 16.41
CA ASP A 3 13.04 7.80 16.30
C ASP A 3 13.73 6.73 17.08
N ALA A 4 12.95 5.84 17.63
CA ALA A 4 13.48 4.78 18.45
C ALA A 4 14.33 3.79 17.68
N TYR A 5 14.32 3.84 16.35
CA TYR A 5 14.92 2.78 15.56
C TYR A 5 16.15 3.23 14.82
N PRO A 6 17.24 2.47 14.89
CA PRO A 6 18.43 2.76 14.09
C PRO A 6 18.10 2.70 12.61
N LEU A 7 18.92 3.37 11.82
CA LEU A 7 18.70 3.43 10.38
C LEU A 7 18.76 2.07 9.70
N PHE A 8 19.52 1.15 10.27
CA PHE A 8 19.72 -0.17 9.66
C PHE A 8 18.88 -1.26 10.33
N GLU A 9 18.00 -0.86 11.23
CA GLU A 9 17.25 -1.83 12.03
C GLU A 9 15.81 -1.42 12.09
N LEU A 10 14.95 -2.23 11.50
CA LEU A 10 13.52 -1.95 11.49
C LEU A 10 12.85 -2.78 12.58
N PRO A 11 11.73 -2.28 13.13
CA PRO A 11 10.92 -3.13 13.99
C PRO A 11 10.49 -4.37 13.21
N GLU A 12 10.42 -5.47 13.90
CA GLU A 12 10.12 -6.75 13.26
C GLU A 12 8.86 -6.68 12.41
N LYS A 13 7.80 -6.09 12.97
CA LYS A 13 6.54 -6.01 12.24
C LYS A 13 6.60 -5.07 11.06
N ALA A 14 7.46 -4.04 11.15
CA ALA A 14 7.64 -3.14 10.01
C ALA A 14 8.24 -3.89 8.83
N GLU A 15 9.21 -4.76 9.08
CA GLU A 15 9.78 -5.56 8.00
C GLU A 15 8.73 -6.44 7.36
N GLU A 16 7.85 -7.04 8.17
CA GLU A 16 6.78 -7.88 7.63
C GLU A 16 5.85 -7.08 6.72
N VAL A 17 5.52 -5.85 7.12
CA VAL A 17 4.69 -4.99 6.29
C VAL A 17 5.36 -4.74 4.95
N LEU A 18 6.62 -4.38 4.97
CA LEU A 18 7.33 -4.06 3.73
C LEU A 18 7.46 -5.27 2.83
N GLU A 19 7.66 -6.45 3.41
CA GLU A 19 7.74 -7.68 2.63
C GLU A 19 6.42 -7.99 1.93
N VAL A 20 5.32 -7.82 2.64
CA VAL A 20 4.01 -8.06 2.04
C VAL A 20 3.79 -7.07 0.89
N VAL A 21 4.07 -5.80 1.13
CA VAL A 21 3.86 -4.78 0.10
C VAL A 21 4.71 -5.07 -1.13
N ASP A 22 5.94 -5.49 -0.91
CA ASP A 22 6.85 -5.76 -2.02
C ASP A 22 6.38 -6.93 -2.89
N GLN A 23 5.53 -7.78 -2.36
CA GLN A 23 5.02 -8.93 -3.10
C GLN A 23 3.78 -8.61 -3.93
N ILE A 24 3.14 -7.46 -3.70
CA ILE A 24 1.92 -7.12 -4.44
C ILE A 24 2.26 -6.97 -5.92
N PRO A 25 1.61 -7.73 -6.81
CA PRO A 25 1.96 -7.67 -8.23
C PRO A 25 1.51 -6.38 -8.89
N GLU A 26 2.09 -6.09 -10.03
CA GLU A 26 1.68 -4.95 -10.84
C GLU A 26 0.19 -5.05 -11.16
N GLY A 27 -0.49 -3.90 -11.09
CA GLY A 27 -1.91 -3.85 -11.39
C GLY A 27 -2.82 -4.31 -10.27
N LYS A 28 -2.23 -4.74 -9.15
CA LYS A 28 -3.00 -5.17 -7.99
C LYS A 28 -2.72 -4.25 -6.81
N VAL A 29 -3.66 -4.23 -5.87
CA VAL A 29 -3.52 -3.39 -4.67
C VAL A 29 -4.07 -4.13 -3.45
N LEU A 30 -3.66 -3.66 -2.28
CA LEU A 30 -4.25 -4.02 -1.00
C LEU A 30 -4.59 -2.73 -0.27
N THR A 31 -5.58 -2.77 0.60
CA THR A 31 -5.80 -1.63 1.49
C THR A 31 -4.84 -1.73 2.66
N TYR A 32 -4.69 -0.61 3.38
CA TYR A 32 -3.88 -0.64 4.61
C TYR A 32 -4.41 -1.69 5.58
N GLY A 33 -5.74 -1.83 5.67
CA GLY A 33 -6.33 -2.85 6.52
C GLY A 33 -6.02 -4.27 6.06
N ASP A 34 -6.01 -4.49 4.74
CA ASP A 34 -5.67 -5.80 4.20
C ASP A 34 -4.24 -6.18 4.59
N VAL A 35 -3.31 -5.24 4.46
CA VAL A 35 -1.92 -5.50 4.83
C VAL A 35 -1.82 -5.80 6.31
N ALA A 36 -2.55 -5.03 7.13
CA ALA A 36 -2.54 -5.24 8.57
C ALA A 36 -2.97 -6.65 8.94
N GLU A 37 -4.00 -7.15 8.27
CA GLU A 37 -4.46 -8.52 8.54
C GLU A 37 -3.41 -9.56 8.20
N LEU A 38 -2.71 -9.35 7.11
CA LEU A 38 -1.68 -10.30 6.69
C LEU A 38 -0.50 -10.35 7.65
N VAL A 39 -0.22 -9.27 8.35
CA VAL A 39 0.93 -9.21 9.24
C VAL A 39 0.56 -9.33 10.72
N GLY A 40 -0.65 -9.80 11.02
CA GLY A 40 -1.04 -10.07 12.41
C GLY A 40 -2.02 -9.05 12.97
N ASN A 41 -2.68 -8.31 12.10
CA ASN A 41 -3.82 -7.46 12.49
C ASN A 41 -3.43 -6.37 13.50
N ARG A 42 -2.37 -5.64 13.20
CA ARG A 42 -1.95 -4.52 14.02
C ARG A 42 -2.70 -3.23 13.70
N GLY A 43 -3.60 -3.30 12.72
CA GLY A 43 -4.43 -2.16 12.35
C GLY A 43 -3.84 -1.34 11.21
N ALA A 44 -4.75 -0.69 10.48
CA ALA A 44 -4.36 0.08 9.29
C ALA A 44 -3.45 1.25 9.65
N ARG A 45 -3.64 1.85 10.84
CA ARG A 45 -2.81 2.97 11.26
C ARG A 45 -1.35 2.54 11.39
N PHE A 46 -1.11 1.36 11.96
CA PHE A 46 0.25 0.85 12.07
C PHE A 46 0.90 0.72 10.69
N VAL A 47 0.16 0.14 9.75
CA VAL A 47 0.67 -0.01 8.39
C VAL A 47 0.95 1.36 7.78
N GLY A 48 0.05 2.32 7.99
CA GLY A 48 0.25 3.67 7.49
C GLY A 48 1.53 4.30 8.03
N ASN A 49 1.80 4.10 9.33
CA ASN A 49 3.02 4.63 9.92
C ASN A 49 4.26 3.99 9.33
N VAL A 50 4.23 2.68 9.12
CA VAL A 50 5.37 1.99 8.52
C VAL A 50 5.61 2.51 7.10
N MET A 51 4.55 2.61 6.31
CA MET A 51 4.69 3.07 4.94
C MET A 51 5.20 4.50 4.87
N SER A 52 4.73 5.35 5.78
CA SER A 52 5.17 6.74 5.82
C SER A 52 6.66 6.84 6.12
N ARG A 53 7.18 5.98 6.97
CA ARG A 53 8.59 6.06 7.37
C ARG A 53 9.53 5.29 6.47
N TYR A 54 9.09 4.14 5.98
CA TYR A 54 10.00 3.19 5.34
C TYR A 54 9.55 2.76 3.96
N GLY A 55 8.44 3.29 3.45
CA GLY A 55 7.81 2.73 2.26
C GLY A 55 8.35 3.20 0.92
N SER A 56 9.32 4.11 0.91
CA SER A 56 9.72 4.74 -0.35
C SER A 56 10.36 3.77 -1.34
N ASP A 57 10.90 2.66 -0.86
CA ASP A 57 11.61 1.72 -1.72
C ASP A 57 10.76 0.53 -2.15
N VAL A 58 9.51 0.48 -1.73
CA VAL A 58 8.59 -0.58 -2.15
C VAL A 58 7.48 0.04 -2.98
N PRO A 59 6.67 -0.77 -3.67
CA PRO A 59 5.59 -0.21 -4.50
C PRO A 59 4.45 0.33 -3.63
N TRP A 60 4.69 1.47 -3.02
CA TRP A 60 3.79 2.08 -2.04
C TRP A 60 2.42 2.40 -2.63
N TRP A 61 2.34 2.68 -3.93
CA TRP A 61 1.06 3.01 -4.59
C TRP A 61 0.12 1.82 -4.65
N ARG A 62 0.63 0.61 -4.40
CA ARG A 62 -0.18 -0.60 -4.37
C ARG A 62 -0.83 -0.82 -3.02
N VAL A 63 -0.65 0.12 -2.07
CA VAL A 63 -1.36 0.10 -0.81
C VAL A 63 -2.25 1.34 -0.79
N VAL A 64 -3.56 1.11 -0.67
CA VAL A 64 -4.54 2.19 -0.81
C VAL A 64 -5.39 2.30 0.44
N ARG A 65 -6.02 3.46 0.58
CA ARG A 65 -6.97 3.67 1.67
C ARG A 65 -8.24 2.88 1.41
N ALA A 66 -9.05 2.71 2.47
CA ALA A 66 -10.34 2.05 2.34
C ALA A 66 -11.11 2.69 1.20
N GLY A 67 -11.73 1.86 0.36
CA GLY A 67 -12.46 2.35 -0.79
C GLY A 67 -11.64 2.49 -2.05
N GLY A 68 -10.32 2.35 -1.97
CA GLY A 68 -9.48 2.37 -3.16
C GLY A 68 -8.78 3.68 -3.43
N TRP A 69 -8.80 4.61 -2.48
CA TRP A 69 -8.17 5.92 -2.69
C TRP A 69 -6.67 5.83 -2.43
N PRO A 70 -5.86 6.51 -3.23
CA PRO A 70 -4.40 6.46 -3.04
C PRO A 70 -3.97 7.12 -1.74
N PRO A 71 -2.72 6.93 -1.31
CA PRO A 71 -2.22 7.59 -0.12
C PRO A 71 -2.34 9.11 -0.22
N ARG A 72 -2.71 9.74 0.88
CA ARG A 72 -2.92 11.19 0.90
C ARG A 72 -1.62 11.91 0.56
N GLY A 73 -1.76 12.92 -0.26
CA GLY A 73 -0.61 13.74 -0.64
C GLY A 73 0.21 13.16 -1.76
N LEU A 74 -0.05 11.94 -2.17
CA LEU A 74 0.72 11.26 -3.21
C LEU A 74 -0.14 10.91 -4.41
N GLU A 75 -1.30 11.56 -4.53
CA GLU A 75 -2.29 11.18 -5.53
C GLU A 75 -1.74 11.27 -6.96
N ASP A 76 -1.05 12.35 -7.28
CA ASP A 76 -0.56 12.53 -8.64
C ASP A 76 0.50 11.49 -8.99
N ARG A 77 1.38 11.22 -8.04
CA ARG A 77 2.43 10.23 -8.28
C ARG A 77 1.84 8.84 -8.41
N ALA A 78 0.87 8.52 -7.57
CA ALA A 78 0.20 7.23 -7.64
C ALA A 78 -0.51 7.04 -8.97
N ARG A 79 -1.15 8.10 -9.48
CA ARG A 79 -1.86 8.03 -10.75
C ARG A 79 -0.94 7.57 -11.88
N GLY A 80 0.27 8.11 -11.91
CA GLY A 80 1.24 7.71 -12.92
C GLY A 80 1.55 6.22 -12.86
N HIS A 81 1.73 5.70 -11.66
CA HIS A 81 2.01 4.28 -11.49
C HIS A 81 0.83 3.42 -11.90
N TYR A 82 -0.39 3.82 -11.50
CA TYR A 82 -1.58 3.05 -11.88
C TYR A 82 -1.73 2.98 -13.38
N ARG A 83 -1.44 4.08 -14.06
CA ARG A 83 -1.55 4.11 -15.51
C ARG A 83 -0.53 3.17 -16.15
N GLU A 84 0.70 3.22 -15.67
CA GLU A 84 1.75 2.34 -16.19
C GLU A 84 1.42 0.87 -16.00
N GLU A 85 0.81 0.53 -14.87
CA GLU A 85 0.53 -0.86 -14.54
C GLU A 85 -0.83 -1.33 -15.04
N SER A 86 -1.59 -0.44 -15.65
CA SER A 86 -2.96 -0.75 -16.10
C SER A 86 -3.84 -1.20 -14.94
N THR A 87 -3.66 -0.59 -13.79
CA THR A 87 -4.47 -0.91 -12.61
C THR A 87 -5.94 -0.56 -12.88
N PRO A 88 -6.87 -1.48 -12.61
CA PRO A 88 -8.29 -1.17 -12.82
C PRO A 88 -8.74 -0.02 -11.94
N MET A 89 -9.37 0.98 -12.56
CA MET A 89 -9.82 2.19 -11.86
C MET A 89 -11.33 2.31 -11.95
N VAL A 90 -11.93 2.93 -10.94
CA VAL A 90 -13.37 3.15 -10.93
C VAL A 90 -13.70 4.21 -11.97
N ARG A 91 -14.66 3.92 -12.83
CA ARG A 91 -15.10 4.86 -13.84
C ARG A 91 -15.91 5.98 -13.21
N GLY A 92 -15.81 7.15 -13.80
CA GLY A 92 -16.63 8.28 -13.38
C GLY A 92 -16.13 9.03 -12.17
N THR A 93 -15.03 8.59 -11.57
CA THR A 93 -14.41 9.39 -10.52
C THR A 93 -13.50 10.43 -11.17
N LEU A 94 -13.38 11.56 -10.51
CA LEU A 94 -12.52 12.61 -11.03
C LEU A 94 -11.12 12.08 -11.19
N GLU A 95 -10.55 12.34 -12.34
CA GLU A 95 -9.14 12.06 -12.61
C GLU A 95 -8.75 10.59 -12.51
N GLY A 96 -9.74 9.69 -12.41
CA GLY A 96 -9.40 8.28 -12.34
C GLY A 96 -8.49 7.94 -11.18
N LEU A 97 -8.76 8.51 -10.01
CA LEU A 97 -7.90 8.31 -8.86
C LEU A 97 -8.27 7.10 -8.03
N ARG A 98 -9.50 6.66 -8.11
CA ARG A 98 -9.96 5.60 -7.22
C ARG A 98 -9.77 4.25 -7.85
N VAL A 99 -9.00 3.40 -7.18
CA VAL A 99 -8.75 2.04 -7.66
C VAL A 99 -10.02 1.20 -7.47
N ASP A 100 -10.33 0.40 -8.48
CA ASP A 100 -11.49 -0.49 -8.42
C ASP A 100 -11.11 -1.75 -7.66
N LEU A 101 -11.40 -1.76 -6.35
CA LEU A 101 -11.00 -2.86 -5.49
C LEU A 101 -11.62 -4.19 -5.91
N ALA A 102 -12.83 -4.15 -6.47
CA ALA A 102 -13.47 -5.40 -6.88
C ALA A 102 -12.64 -6.12 -7.94
N ARG A 103 -11.89 -5.37 -8.75
CA ARG A 103 -11.11 -5.95 -9.84
C ARG A 103 -9.62 -5.99 -9.54
N ALA A 104 -9.13 -5.10 -8.69
CA ALA A 104 -7.70 -4.94 -8.50
C ALA A 104 -7.18 -5.52 -7.19
N ARG A 105 -8.06 -5.87 -6.24
CA ARG A 105 -7.58 -6.36 -4.95
C ARG A 105 -6.82 -7.66 -5.13
N TRP A 106 -5.63 -7.70 -4.55
CA TRP A 106 -4.78 -8.88 -4.59
C TRP A 106 -5.31 -9.93 -3.62
N ASP A 107 -5.19 -11.20 -4.01
CA ASP A 107 -5.66 -12.31 -3.15
C ASP A 107 -4.69 -12.61 -2.02
N GLY A 108 -3.53 -12.01 -2.03
CA GLY A 108 -2.53 -12.26 -1.02
C GLY A 108 -1.45 -13.21 -1.51
N PRO A 109 -0.44 -13.42 -0.70
CA PRO A 109 0.65 -14.33 -1.08
C PRO A 109 0.12 -15.73 -1.29
N ALA A 110 0.69 -16.44 -2.24
CA ALA A 110 0.35 -17.84 -2.47
C ALA A 110 0.75 -18.65 -1.25
N SER A 111 -0.10 -19.57 -0.85
CA SER A 111 0.19 -20.41 0.31
C SER A 111 0.77 -21.75 -0.11
#